data_53fda8c35aaf7c8525b7fffae501dbd0
#
_entry.id   53fda8c35aaf7c8525b7fffae501dbd0
#
_cell.length_a   1.000
_cell.length_b   1.000
_cell.length_c   1.000
_cell.angle_alpha   90.00
_cell.angle_beta   90.00
_cell.angle_gamma   90.00
#
_symmetry.space_group_name_H-M   'P 1'
#
loop_
_entity.id
_entity.type
_entity.pdbx_description
1 polymer ?
#
loop_
_entity_poly.entity_id
_entity_poly.type
_entity_poly.pdbx_seq_one_letter_code
_entity_poly.pdbx_strand_id
1 'polypeptide(L)'
;MTDSVPPLRRGIDIMRSPIAESPGLILRDPFRYTQAVLLIPPGWIPALAILNGTSTQLDLQTALSRANGGQMVRSEDVQHFVHTLRDQGFLDSEEFYRMRDSRHEQFRQSAARHSTHAGSAYPADAAELTRQLREDFRIVPPTHSLSRKLLGVAAPHVSPFGGVESYASAYQRLAPELGARTFVILGTSHYGAPEKFGLTRKAYSTPLGNAEVDVELMERLATNAPEAVTREDYCHAVEHSIEFQVVFLQQAVRPDVRILPILCGPLWDSLRTGQPPDSHPQVARFIEALAELATVEGDRLFWVLGVDMAHIGARYGDAVAVTANEGRMHDIAARDSARLDRVCAGDTRGFFDLVHPNQDELKWCGYSPIYVFLRTMEHVRPNARGRLLRYDQWNIDAQSVVSFGALEFFDGAVPV
;
A
#
# COMPACT_ATOMS: atom_id res chain seq x y z
N MET A 1 -42.68 -12.00 3.81
CA MET A 1 -41.30 -12.46 3.97
C MET A 1 -40.54 -11.31 4.59
N THR A 2 -40.03 -11.47 5.78
CA THR A 2 -39.20 -10.44 6.43
C THR A 2 -37.86 -10.45 5.68
N ASP A 3 -37.61 -9.39 4.90
CA ASP A 3 -36.36 -9.28 4.13
C ASP A 3 -35.16 -9.31 5.05
N SER A 4 -34.18 -10.15 4.72
CA SER A 4 -32.90 -10.17 5.44
C SER A 4 -32.16 -8.84 5.26
N VAL A 5 -31.45 -8.43 6.31
CA VAL A 5 -30.58 -7.23 6.25
C VAL A 5 -29.33 -7.59 5.45
N PRO A 6 -28.92 -6.76 4.47
CA PRO A 6 -27.68 -7.00 3.76
C PRO A 6 -26.48 -7.16 4.71
N PRO A 7 -25.47 -7.96 4.36
CA PRO A 7 -24.29 -8.12 5.20
C PRO A 7 -23.48 -6.84 5.29
N LEU A 8 -22.68 -6.74 6.34
CA LEU A 8 -21.61 -5.73 6.38
C LEU A 8 -20.67 -5.97 5.18
N ARG A 9 -20.40 -4.95 4.38
CA ARG A 9 -19.57 -5.13 3.21
C ARG A 9 -18.12 -5.43 3.59
N ARG A 10 -17.42 -6.14 2.72
CA ARG A 10 -15.98 -6.41 2.89
C ARG A 10 -15.15 -5.14 2.63
N GLY A 11 -13.95 -5.09 3.19
CA GLY A 11 -13.01 -4.00 2.98
C GLY A 11 -13.31 -2.73 3.78
N ILE A 12 -14.08 -2.83 4.86
CA ILE A 12 -14.26 -1.76 5.85
C ILE A 12 -13.17 -1.89 6.92
N ASP A 13 -12.56 -0.79 7.28
CA ASP A 13 -11.73 -0.71 8.49
C ASP A 13 -12.65 -0.69 9.72
N ILE A 14 -12.40 -1.61 10.64
CA ILE A 14 -13.07 -1.68 11.93
C ILE A 14 -11.99 -1.59 13.01
N MET A 15 -12.00 -0.51 13.76
CA MET A 15 -11.00 -0.29 14.81
C MET A 15 -11.65 0.18 16.11
N ARG A 16 -10.98 -0.05 17.24
CA ARG A 16 -11.44 0.50 18.52
C ARG A 16 -11.32 2.03 18.51
N SER A 17 -12.32 2.70 19.12
CA SER A 17 -12.24 4.14 19.32
C SER A 17 -11.00 4.48 20.18
N PRO A 18 -10.13 5.41 19.73
CA PRO A 18 -9.01 5.89 20.53
C PRO A 18 -9.45 6.88 21.63
N ILE A 19 -10.70 7.31 21.60
CA ILE A 19 -11.24 8.33 22.50
C ILE A 19 -11.90 7.61 23.70
N ALA A 20 -11.30 7.74 24.88
CA ALA A 20 -11.76 7.04 26.09
C ALA A 20 -13.19 7.41 26.49
N GLU A 21 -13.57 8.67 26.28
CA GLU A 21 -14.91 9.21 26.57
C GLU A 21 -15.98 8.74 25.57
N SER A 22 -15.55 8.18 24.44
CA SER A 22 -16.43 7.68 23.37
C SER A 22 -16.04 6.25 22.98
N PRO A 23 -16.22 5.28 23.88
CA PRO A 23 -15.84 3.90 23.62
C PRO A 23 -16.72 3.28 22.54
N GLY A 24 -16.16 2.37 21.75
CA GLY A 24 -16.87 1.66 20.69
C GLY A 24 -15.97 1.21 19.56
N LEU A 25 -16.60 0.89 18.43
CA LEU A 25 -15.91 0.58 17.18
C LEU A 25 -16.11 1.72 16.18
N ILE A 26 -15.02 2.14 15.55
CA ILE A 26 -15.06 3.07 14.42
C ILE A 26 -15.10 2.24 13.14
N LEU A 27 -16.09 2.50 12.30
CA LEU A 27 -16.18 2.01 10.94
C LEU A 27 -15.72 3.11 9.98
N ARG A 28 -14.77 2.79 9.11
CA ARG A 28 -14.26 3.70 8.09
C ARG A 28 -14.10 2.96 6.76
N ASP A 29 -14.34 3.68 5.67
CA ASP A 29 -14.11 3.18 4.32
C ASP A 29 -12.72 3.60 3.81
N PRO A 30 -11.75 2.68 3.73
CA PRO A 30 -10.42 2.99 3.22
C PRO A 30 -10.41 3.31 1.73
N PHE A 31 -11.40 2.79 0.96
CA PHE A 31 -11.57 3.10 -0.47
C PHE A 31 -12.18 4.49 -0.73
N ARG A 32 -12.65 5.17 0.31
CA ARG A 32 -13.29 6.50 0.20
C ARG A 32 -14.49 6.54 -0.74
N TYR A 33 -15.20 5.44 -0.94
CA TYR A 33 -16.50 5.44 -1.61
C TYR A 33 -17.50 6.30 -0.84
N THR A 34 -17.42 6.21 0.50
CA THR A 34 -18.07 7.14 1.44
C THR A 34 -17.04 7.93 2.25
N GLN A 35 -17.39 9.14 2.66
CA GLN A 35 -16.60 9.95 3.60
C GLN A 35 -17.07 9.77 5.05
N ALA A 36 -18.12 8.99 5.27
CA ALA A 36 -18.65 8.76 6.60
C ALA A 36 -17.66 7.97 7.47
N VAL A 37 -17.56 8.39 8.71
CA VAL A 37 -16.89 7.65 9.79
C VAL A 37 -17.95 7.43 10.86
N LEU A 38 -18.28 6.18 11.15
CA LEU A 38 -19.32 5.85 12.11
C LEU A 38 -18.70 5.30 13.39
N LEU A 39 -19.10 5.87 14.52
CA LEU A 39 -18.80 5.31 15.83
C LEU A 39 -19.98 4.41 16.24
N ILE A 40 -19.70 3.14 16.45
CA ILE A 40 -20.66 2.14 16.93
C ILE A 40 -20.47 1.98 18.44
N PRO A 41 -21.40 2.44 19.26
CA PRO A 41 -21.31 2.30 20.72
C PRO A 41 -21.27 0.82 21.15
N PRO A 42 -20.68 0.49 22.32
CA PRO A 42 -20.52 -0.89 22.78
C PRO A 42 -21.81 -1.71 22.76
N GLY A 43 -22.93 -1.12 23.13
CA GLY A 43 -24.24 -1.78 23.14
C GLY A 43 -24.79 -2.19 21.76
N TRP A 44 -24.21 -1.64 20.66
CA TRP A 44 -24.62 -1.95 19.29
C TRP A 44 -23.66 -2.91 18.57
N ILE A 45 -22.50 -3.21 19.15
CA ILE A 45 -21.51 -4.14 18.56
C ILE A 45 -22.11 -5.54 18.29
N PRO A 46 -22.98 -6.12 19.15
CA PRO A 46 -23.60 -7.40 18.88
C PRO A 46 -24.43 -7.44 17.58
N ALA A 47 -25.01 -6.32 17.17
CA ALA A 47 -25.74 -6.24 15.91
C ALA A 47 -24.76 -6.33 14.71
N LEU A 48 -23.59 -5.69 14.78
CA LEU A 48 -22.56 -5.81 13.70
C LEU A 48 -22.13 -7.27 13.52
N ALA A 49 -21.96 -8.02 14.60
CA ALA A 49 -21.46 -9.39 14.56
C ALA A 49 -22.39 -10.35 13.78
N ILE A 50 -23.68 -10.03 13.67
CA ILE A 50 -24.68 -10.87 13.00
C ILE A 50 -25.13 -10.30 11.63
N LEU A 51 -24.54 -9.20 11.15
CA LEU A 51 -24.79 -8.67 9.80
C LEU A 51 -24.10 -9.53 8.74
N ASN A 52 -24.63 -10.72 8.52
CA ASN A 52 -24.10 -11.75 7.62
C ASN A 52 -24.94 -11.96 6.34
N GLY A 53 -26.02 -11.18 6.16
CA GLY A 53 -26.94 -11.29 5.02
C GLY A 53 -28.09 -12.28 5.21
N THR A 54 -28.11 -13.01 6.33
CA THR A 54 -29.21 -13.95 6.66
C THR A 54 -30.10 -13.48 7.82
N SER A 55 -29.59 -12.55 8.64
CA SER A 55 -30.29 -12.01 9.78
C SER A 55 -31.35 -10.99 9.37
N THR A 56 -32.48 -11.03 10.05
CA THR A 56 -33.57 -10.06 9.92
C THR A 56 -33.42 -8.92 10.93
N GLN A 57 -34.16 -7.84 10.77
CA GLN A 57 -34.25 -6.78 11.80
C GLN A 57 -34.65 -7.27 13.16
N LEU A 58 -35.53 -8.30 13.22
CA LEU A 58 -35.96 -8.94 14.47
C LEU A 58 -34.78 -9.69 15.12
N ASP A 59 -33.94 -10.35 14.35
CA ASP A 59 -32.75 -11.02 14.88
C ASP A 59 -31.78 -10.00 15.50
N LEU A 60 -31.57 -8.86 14.83
CA LEU A 60 -30.77 -7.74 15.35
C LEU A 60 -31.35 -7.20 16.66
N GLN A 61 -32.65 -6.95 16.70
CA GLN A 61 -33.37 -6.49 17.90
C GLN A 61 -33.19 -7.47 19.06
N THR A 62 -33.32 -8.78 18.77
CA THR A 62 -33.17 -9.85 19.75
C THR A 62 -31.74 -9.89 20.31
N ALA A 63 -30.73 -9.81 19.44
CA ALA A 63 -29.33 -9.80 19.84
C ALA A 63 -28.99 -8.58 20.72
N LEU A 64 -29.45 -7.41 20.31
CA LEU A 64 -29.26 -6.16 21.07
C LEU A 64 -29.97 -6.21 22.44
N SER A 65 -31.20 -6.67 22.48
CA SER A 65 -31.95 -6.77 23.74
C SER A 65 -31.30 -7.75 24.72
N ARG A 66 -30.77 -8.88 24.25
CA ARG A 66 -29.99 -9.82 25.07
C ARG A 66 -28.71 -9.18 25.62
N ALA A 67 -27.96 -8.46 24.77
CA ALA A 67 -26.73 -7.77 25.19
C ALA A 67 -26.99 -6.66 26.21
N ASN A 68 -28.16 -6.03 26.16
CA ASN A 68 -28.59 -4.98 27.10
C ASN A 68 -29.30 -5.52 28.34
N GLY A 69 -28.97 -6.74 28.77
CA GLY A 69 -29.52 -7.32 30.02
C GLY A 69 -31.01 -7.66 29.95
N GLY A 70 -31.57 -7.90 28.75
CA GLY A 70 -32.97 -8.20 28.54
C GLY A 70 -33.86 -6.98 28.35
N GLN A 71 -33.31 -5.78 28.40
CA GLN A 71 -34.08 -4.57 28.08
C GLN A 71 -34.39 -4.54 26.58
N MET A 72 -35.67 -4.37 26.25
CA MET A 72 -36.13 -4.33 24.88
C MET A 72 -35.58 -3.08 24.15
N VAL A 73 -34.88 -3.29 23.05
CA VAL A 73 -34.49 -2.22 22.11
C VAL A 73 -35.68 -1.97 21.18
N ARG A 74 -36.00 -0.70 20.93
CA ARG A 74 -37.16 -0.35 20.07
C ARG A 74 -36.85 -0.72 18.61
N SER A 75 -37.87 -1.21 17.91
CA SER A 75 -37.74 -1.56 16.48
C SER A 75 -37.32 -0.38 15.62
N GLU A 76 -37.76 0.83 15.96
CA GLU A 76 -37.41 2.09 15.30
C GLU A 76 -35.88 2.37 15.38
N ASP A 77 -35.27 2.11 16.55
CA ASP A 77 -33.81 2.31 16.74
C ASP A 77 -33.02 1.32 15.90
N VAL A 78 -33.49 0.07 15.80
CA VAL A 78 -32.88 -0.95 14.94
C VAL A 78 -33.01 -0.59 13.45
N GLN A 79 -34.19 -0.12 13.03
CA GLN A 79 -34.43 0.34 11.67
C GLN A 79 -33.52 1.54 11.34
N HIS A 80 -33.41 2.50 12.23
CA HIS A 80 -32.51 3.67 12.05
C HIS A 80 -31.06 3.24 11.93
N PHE A 81 -30.60 2.32 12.76
CA PHE A 81 -29.24 1.77 12.69
C PHE A 81 -28.94 1.11 11.33
N VAL A 82 -29.83 0.22 10.88
CA VAL A 82 -29.68 -0.46 9.59
C VAL A 82 -29.72 0.54 8.44
N HIS A 83 -30.63 1.51 8.50
CA HIS A 83 -30.76 2.57 7.49
C HIS A 83 -29.49 3.44 7.43
N THR A 84 -28.95 3.85 8.56
CA THR A 84 -27.69 4.60 8.63
C THR A 84 -26.53 3.82 7.99
N LEU A 85 -26.35 2.55 8.32
CA LEU A 85 -25.31 1.71 7.71
C LEU A 85 -25.49 1.57 6.20
N ARG A 86 -26.72 1.41 5.73
CA ARG A 86 -27.05 1.28 4.31
C ARG A 86 -26.77 2.58 3.55
N ASP A 87 -27.33 3.70 4.02
CA ASP A 87 -27.23 4.99 3.37
C ASP A 87 -25.80 5.52 3.33
N GLN A 88 -25.02 5.16 4.33
CA GLN A 88 -23.59 5.51 4.40
C GLN A 88 -22.68 4.48 3.68
N GLY A 89 -23.25 3.47 2.98
CA GLY A 89 -22.50 2.53 2.17
C GLY A 89 -21.68 1.51 2.94
N PHE A 90 -22.06 1.21 4.18
CA PHE A 90 -21.37 0.19 4.99
C PHE A 90 -21.96 -1.22 4.83
N LEU A 91 -23.15 -1.35 4.23
CA LEU A 91 -23.75 -2.65 3.89
C LEU A 91 -23.47 -2.99 2.41
N ASP A 92 -23.44 -4.28 2.13
CA ASP A 92 -23.35 -4.81 0.76
C ASP A 92 -24.72 -4.70 0.09
N SER A 93 -25.00 -3.52 -0.45
CA SER A 93 -26.32 -3.09 -0.93
C SER A 93 -26.22 -2.30 -2.23
N GLU A 94 -27.36 -2.07 -2.89
CA GLU A 94 -27.43 -1.27 -4.12
C GLU A 94 -26.93 0.16 -3.90
N GLU A 95 -27.15 0.75 -2.70
CA GLU A 95 -26.66 2.08 -2.36
C GLU A 95 -25.14 2.12 -2.40
N PHE A 96 -24.49 1.12 -1.80
CA PHE A 96 -23.03 0.99 -1.84
C PHE A 96 -22.52 0.82 -3.29
N TYR A 97 -23.14 -0.06 -4.07
CA TYR A 97 -22.70 -0.25 -5.46
C TYR A 97 -22.83 1.01 -6.30
N ARG A 98 -23.91 1.80 -6.10
CA ARG A 98 -24.05 3.11 -6.77
C ARG A 98 -22.95 4.09 -6.35
N MET A 99 -22.60 4.16 -5.06
CA MET A 99 -21.49 5.01 -4.57
C MET A 99 -20.16 4.58 -5.19
N ARG A 100 -19.85 3.29 -5.15
CA ARG A 100 -18.64 2.72 -5.74
C ARG A 100 -18.53 3.05 -7.23
N ASP A 101 -19.56 2.75 -7.98
CA ASP A 101 -19.56 2.92 -9.44
C ASP A 101 -19.46 4.41 -9.82
N SER A 102 -20.09 5.29 -9.05
CA SER A 102 -19.95 6.74 -9.20
C SER A 102 -18.50 7.20 -8.94
N ARG A 103 -17.82 6.69 -7.90
CA ARG A 103 -16.42 7.02 -7.62
C ARG A 103 -15.46 6.51 -8.69
N HIS A 104 -15.69 5.28 -9.17
CA HIS A 104 -14.91 4.72 -10.27
C HIS A 104 -15.07 5.55 -11.55
N GLU A 105 -16.32 5.97 -11.87
CA GLU A 105 -16.58 6.81 -13.04
C GLU A 105 -15.95 8.21 -12.89
N GLN A 106 -16.08 8.85 -11.74
CA GLN A 106 -15.41 10.12 -11.44
C GLN A 106 -13.89 10.01 -11.62
N PHE A 107 -13.28 8.95 -11.12
CA PHE A 107 -11.85 8.71 -11.31
C PHE A 107 -11.53 8.49 -12.79
N ARG A 108 -12.31 7.70 -13.51
CA ARG A 108 -12.09 7.43 -14.94
C ARG A 108 -12.15 8.71 -15.78
N GLN A 109 -13.04 9.64 -15.44
CA GLN A 109 -13.21 10.92 -16.13
C GLN A 109 -12.19 12.00 -15.68
N SER A 110 -11.57 11.85 -14.54
CA SER A 110 -10.56 12.80 -14.04
C SER A 110 -9.35 12.85 -14.98
N ALA A 111 -8.86 14.04 -15.29
CA ALA A 111 -7.66 14.22 -16.10
C ALA A 111 -6.36 13.82 -15.37
N ALA A 112 -6.36 13.87 -14.04
CA ALA A 112 -5.21 13.56 -13.22
C ALA A 112 -5.62 12.80 -11.94
N ARG A 113 -4.68 12.10 -11.36
CA ARG A 113 -4.75 11.54 -10.02
C ARG A 113 -4.27 12.61 -9.04
N HIS A 114 -5.19 13.25 -8.33
CA HIS A 114 -4.87 14.28 -7.34
C HIS A 114 -4.35 13.67 -6.04
N SER A 115 -3.43 14.39 -5.37
CA SER A 115 -2.93 14.01 -4.05
C SER A 115 -4.07 13.82 -3.05
N THR A 116 -4.06 12.69 -2.35
CA THR A 116 -5.06 12.35 -1.34
C THR A 116 -4.52 12.44 0.07
N HIS A 117 -3.21 12.64 0.22
CA HIS A 117 -2.50 12.70 1.50
C HIS A 117 -1.85 14.07 1.76
N ALA A 118 -1.95 15.02 0.82
CA ALA A 118 -1.57 16.41 1.03
C ALA A 118 -2.41 17.04 2.16
N GLY A 119 -1.76 17.75 3.07
CA GLY A 119 -2.38 18.33 4.27
C GLY A 119 -2.55 17.34 5.44
N SER A 120 -2.33 16.03 5.22
CA SER A 120 -2.41 15.02 6.28
C SER A 120 -1.10 14.28 6.54
N ALA A 121 -0.38 13.87 5.49
CA ALA A 121 0.90 13.17 5.60
C ALA A 121 2.10 14.05 5.20
N TYR A 122 1.85 15.13 4.50
CA TYR A 122 2.83 16.15 4.12
C TYR A 122 2.10 17.46 3.80
N PRO A 123 2.76 18.65 3.82
CA PRO A 123 2.14 19.93 3.56
C PRO A 123 1.43 20.01 2.20
N ALA A 124 0.25 20.64 2.19
CA ALA A 124 -0.51 20.89 0.95
C ALA A 124 0.00 22.14 0.20
N ASP A 125 0.70 23.05 0.89
CA ASP A 125 1.33 24.22 0.28
C ASP A 125 2.68 23.85 -0.34
N ALA A 126 2.89 24.24 -1.58
CA ALA A 126 4.10 23.88 -2.36
C ALA A 126 5.39 24.44 -1.76
N ALA A 127 5.35 25.68 -1.24
CA ALA A 127 6.53 26.33 -0.68
C ALA A 127 6.90 25.71 0.67
N GLU A 128 5.90 25.41 1.49
CA GLU A 128 6.07 24.73 2.77
C GLU A 128 6.61 23.31 2.56
N LEU A 129 6.01 22.54 1.65
CA LEU A 129 6.47 21.19 1.30
C LEU A 129 7.93 21.20 0.81
N THR A 130 8.26 22.11 -0.11
CA THR A 130 9.63 22.24 -0.62
C THR A 130 10.63 22.56 0.51
N ARG A 131 10.27 23.44 1.43
CA ARG A 131 11.12 23.78 2.58
C ARG A 131 11.31 22.58 3.48
N GLN A 132 10.23 21.88 3.85
CA GLN A 132 10.29 20.69 4.69
C GLN A 132 11.16 19.60 4.05
N LEU A 133 10.93 19.23 2.80
CA LEU A 133 11.70 18.18 2.12
C LEU A 133 13.20 18.53 2.01
N ARG A 134 13.55 19.81 1.85
CA ARG A 134 14.95 20.25 1.88
C ARG A 134 15.59 20.11 3.26
N GLU A 135 14.82 20.32 4.32
CA GLU A 135 15.27 20.10 5.69
C GLU A 135 15.42 18.60 5.95
N ASP A 136 14.43 17.80 5.55
CA ASP A 136 14.43 16.35 5.68
C ASP A 136 15.65 15.69 5.02
N PHE A 137 16.02 16.12 3.80
CA PHE A 137 17.19 15.58 3.10
C PHE A 137 18.52 15.92 3.79
N ARG A 138 18.56 16.91 4.70
CA ARG A 138 19.76 17.25 5.47
C ARG A 138 19.90 16.45 6.76
N ILE A 139 18.88 15.71 7.18
CA ILE A 139 18.88 14.92 8.42
C ILE A 139 19.93 13.80 8.34
N VAL A 140 20.11 13.21 7.15
CA VAL A 140 21.10 12.15 6.95
C VAL A 140 22.36 12.70 6.27
N PRO A 141 23.55 12.23 6.68
CA PRO A 141 24.79 12.64 6.05
C PRO A 141 24.78 12.30 4.54
N PRO A 142 25.33 13.16 3.68
CA PRO A 142 25.48 12.82 2.28
C PRO A 142 26.38 11.58 2.17
N THR A 143 25.82 10.54 1.56
CA THR A 143 26.55 9.29 1.34
C THR A 143 27.35 9.42 0.04
N HIS A 144 28.65 9.05 0.07
CA HIS A 144 29.49 9.09 -1.10
C HIS A 144 28.92 8.22 -2.23
N SER A 145 28.86 8.80 -3.45
CA SER A 145 28.47 8.06 -4.65
C SER A 145 29.42 6.88 -4.84
N LEU A 146 28.84 5.70 -4.95
CA LEU A 146 29.60 4.56 -5.50
C LEU A 146 29.86 4.85 -6.98
N SER A 147 31.04 4.50 -7.50
CA SER A 147 31.38 4.58 -8.93
C SER A 147 30.53 3.64 -9.82
N ARG A 148 29.37 3.21 -9.33
CA ARG A 148 28.51 2.21 -9.94
C ARG A 148 27.24 2.82 -10.50
N LYS A 149 26.76 2.19 -11.56
CA LYS A 149 25.52 2.55 -12.22
C LYS A 149 24.33 2.21 -11.32
N LEU A 150 23.69 3.23 -10.78
CA LEU A 150 22.48 3.09 -10.01
C LEU A 150 21.32 2.71 -10.94
N LEU A 151 20.65 1.60 -10.61
CA LEU A 151 19.48 1.07 -11.32
C LEU A 151 18.17 1.52 -10.69
N GLY A 152 18.14 1.70 -9.38
CA GLY A 152 16.94 2.06 -8.65
C GLY A 152 17.15 2.20 -7.15
N VAL A 153 16.08 2.56 -6.47
CA VAL A 153 16.00 2.67 -5.01
C VAL A 153 14.73 2.01 -4.48
N ALA A 154 14.76 1.56 -3.24
CA ALA A 154 13.55 1.28 -2.46
C ALA A 154 13.48 2.24 -1.28
N ALA A 155 12.29 2.74 -1.02
CA ALA A 155 11.98 3.62 0.11
C ALA A 155 10.68 3.18 0.76
N PRO A 156 10.43 3.55 2.03
CA PRO A 156 9.20 3.20 2.70
C PRO A 156 7.98 3.83 2.05
N HIS A 157 6.79 3.38 2.47
CA HIS A 157 5.55 4.08 2.21
C HIS A 157 4.75 4.37 3.50
N VAL A 158 5.33 4.17 4.68
CA VAL A 158 4.79 4.77 5.90
C VAL A 158 4.69 6.28 5.73
N SER A 159 3.86 6.92 6.56
CA SER A 159 3.80 8.38 6.59
C SER A 159 5.21 8.99 6.64
N PRO A 160 5.51 10.01 5.82
CA PRO A 160 6.79 10.73 5.85
C PRO A 160 7.23 11.15 7.26
N PHE A 161 6.30 11.48 8.15
CA PHE A 161 6.62 11.82 9.55
C PHE A 161 7.32 10.69 10.32
N GLY A 162 6.98 9.42 10.02
CA GLY A 162 7.59 8.26 10.68
C GLY A 162 8.82 7.72 9.97
N GLY A 163 8.94 7.96 8.66
CA GLY A 163 9.96 7.38 7.81
C GLY A 163 10.99 8.37 7.23
N VAL A 164 11.04 9.61 7.73
CA VAL A 164 11.80 10.72 7.11
C VAL A 164 13.26 10.37 6.82
N GLU A 165 13.96 9.74 7.76
CA GLU A 165 15.39 9.40 7.58
C GLU A 165 15.60 8.30 6.53
N SER A 166 14.68 7.33 6.42
CA SER A 166 14.72 6.31 5.39
C SER A 166 14.41 6.89 4.02
N TYR A 167 13.40 7.79 3.89
CA TYR A 167 13.17 8.53 2.65
C TYR A 167 14.40 9.36 2.25
N ALA A 168 14.96 10.13 3.18
CA ALA A 168 16.15 10.93 2.92
C ALA A 168 17.32 10.05 2.47
N SER A 169 17.55 8.91 3.11
CA SER A 169 18.61 7.95 2.75
C SER A 169 18.47 7.41 1.32
N ALA A 170 17.24 7.16 0.85
CA ALA A 170 16.99 6.68 -0.49
C ALA A 170 17.13 7.80 -1.55
N TYR A 171 16.51 8.96 -1.31
CA TYR A 171 16.30 9.97 -2.34
C TYR A 171 17.39 11.04 -2.44
N GLN A 172 18.12 11.37 -1.37
CA GLN A 172 19.21 12.36 -1.43
C GLN A 172 20.34 12.01 -2.41
N ARG A 173 20.40 10.73 -2.85
CA ARG A 173 21.40 10.22 -3.79
C ARG A 173 21.01 10.42 -5.24
N LEU A 174 19.75 10.72 -5.49
CA LEU A 174 19.26 10.96 -6.83
C LEU A 174 19.70 12.35 -7.30
N ALA A 175 20.04 12.41 -8.57
CA ALA A 175 20.56 13.64 -9.18
C ALA A 175 19.64 14.10 -10.31
N PRO A 176 19.59 15.42 -10.61
CA PRO A 176 18.77 15.97 -11.68
C PRO A 176 18.97 15.32 -13.06
N GLU A 177 20.16 14.76 -13.32
CA GLU A 177 20.50 14.06 -14.56
C GLU A 177 19.61 12.83 -14.81
N LEU A 178 19.05 12.25 -13.76
CA LEU A 178 18.06 11.16 -13.87
C LEU A 178 16.72 11.64 -14.46
N GLY A 179 16.46 12.94 -14.53
CA GLY A 179 15.22 13.52 -15.04
C GLY A 179 14.90 13.21 -16.50
N ALA A 180 15.87 12.71 -17.28
CA ALA A 180 15.64 12.20 -18.64
C ALA A 180 15.08 10.77 -18.68
N ARG A 181 15.01 10.09 -17.54
CA ARG A 181 14.52 8.71 -17.43
C ARG A 181 13.04 8.65 -17.09
N THR A 182 12.43 7.48 -17.38
CA THR A 182 11.12 7.12 -16.87
C THR A 182 11.29 6.32 -15.58
N PHE A 183 10.65 6.78 -14.49
CA PHE A 183 10.69 6.13 -13.19
C PHE A 183 9.62 5.05 -13.12
N VAL A 184 10.01 3.77 -13.16
CA VAL A 184 9.11 2.64 -12.93
C VAL A 184 8.88 2.52 -11.44
N ILE A 185 7.69 2.91 -10.97
CA ILE A 185 7.36 2.91 -9.55
C ILE A 185 6.50 1.69 -9.24
N LEU A 186 7.08 0.73 -8.51
CA LEU A 186 6.37 -0.44 -8.00
C LEU A 186 5.87 -0.13 -6.59
N GLY A 187 4.56 0.07 -6.44
CA GLY A 187 3.93 0.32 -5.15
C GLY A 187 3.10 -0.87 -4.68
N THR A 188 3.00 -1.04 -3.37
CA THR A 188 2.05 -1.98 -2.76
C THR A 188 0.63 -1.51 -3.04
N SER A 189 -0.23 -2.39 -3.53
CA SER A 189 -1.66 -2.14 -3.63
C SER A 189 -2.38 -2.75 -2.42
N HIS A 190 -2.74 -1.91 -1.45
CA HIS A 190 -3.43 -2.37 -0.25
C HIS A 190 -4.89 -2.78 -0.52
N TYR A 191 -5.45 -2.28 -1.61
CA TYR A 191 -6.88 -2.41 -1.95
C TYR A 191 -7.11 -3.05 -3.32
N GLY A 192 -6.04 -3.42 -4.02
CA GLY A 192 -6.12 -4.06 -5.33
C GLY A 192 -6.58 -5.51 -5.29
N ALA A 193 -7.01 -6.02 -6.44
CA ALA A 193 -7.35 -7.42 -6.58
C ALA A 193 -6.09 -8.31 -6.47
N PRO A 194 -6.22 -9.50 -5.86
CA PRO A 194 -5.13 -10.47 -5.83
C PRO A 194 -4.63 -10.83 -7.23
N GLU A 195 -3.31 -11.08 -7.36
CA GLU A 195 -2.62 -11.47 -8.59
C GLU A 195 -2.86 -10.52 -9.78
N LYS A 196 -3.21 -9.23 -9.47
CA LYS A 196 -3.44 -8.18 -10.47
C LYS A 196 -2.50 -6.99 -10.27
N PHE A 197 -2.33 -6.25 -11.35
CA PHE A 197 -1.49 -5.06 -11.39
C PHE A 197 -2.31 -3.86 -11.87
N GLY A 198 -2.40 -2.85 -11.01
CA GLY A 198 -3.12 -1.62 -11.31
C GLY A 198 -2.26 -0.68 -12.15
N LEU A 199 -2.78 -0.24 -13.29
CA LEU A 199 -2.16 0.77 -14.15
C LEU A 199 -3.10 1.96 -14.34
N THR A 200 -2.54 3.15 -14.58
CA THR A 200 -3.30 4.35 -14.90
C THR A 200 -2.56 5.23 -15.90
N ARG A 201 -3.31 5.95 -16.74
CA ARG A 201 -2.78 7.00 -17.63
C ARG A 201 -2.64 8.34 -16.96
N LYS A 202 -3.19 8.47 -15.73
CA LYS A 202 -3.36 9.76 -15.07
C LYS A 202 -2.06 10.23 -14.47
N ALA A 203 -1.66 11.45 -14.81
CA ALA A 203 -0.58 12.14 -14.13
C ALA A 203 -0.84 12.18 -12.63
N TYR A 204 0.20 12.01 -11.83
CA TYR A 204 0.13 12.22 -10.38
C TYR A 204 0.32 13.70 -10.08
N SER A 205 -0.78 14.35 -9.70
CA SER A 205 -0.78 15.77 -9.33
C SER A 205 -0.46 15.92 -7.85
N THR A 206 0.64 16.57 -7.52
CA THR A 206 1.09 16.89 -6.16
C THR A 206 1.19 18.40 -5.96
N PRO A 207 1.41 18.91 -4.75
CA PRO A 207 1.71 20.33 -4.55
C PRO A 207 2.94 20.82 -5.32
N LEU A 208 3.89 19.92 -5.66
CA LEU A 208 5.11 20.28 -6.40
C LEU A 208 4.93 20.29 -7.93
N GLY A 209 3.78 19.86 -8.44
CA GLY A 209 3.49 19.78 -9.87
C GLY A 209 2.98 18.42 -10.31
N ASN A 210 2.93 18.19 -11.62
CA ASN A 210 2.48 16.92 -12.18
C ASN A 210 3.65 16.02 -12.54
N ALA A 211 3.60 14.76 -12.09
CA ALA A 211 4.43 13.69 -12.61
C ALA A 211 3.66 12.99 -13.74
N GLU A 212 4.11 13.18 -14.97
CA GLU A 212 3.42 12.65 -16.14
C GLU A 212 3.67 11.15 -16.32
N VAL A 213 2.62 10.42 -16.69
CA VAL A 213 2.73 8.99 -16.98
C VAL A 213 3.31 8.77 -18.39
N ASP A 214 4.26 7.85 -18.51
CA ASP A 214 4.69 7.33 -19.79
C ASP A 214 3.61 6.40 -20.35
N VAL A 215 2.63 6.99 -21.02
CA VAL A 215 1.44 6.29 -21.52
C VAL A 215 1.81 5.22 -22.55
N GLU A 216 2.86 5.45 -23.34
CA GLU A 216 3.32 4.46 -24.33
C GLU A 216 3.80 3.18 -23.64
N LEU A 217 4.65 3.29 -22.62
CA LEU A 217 5.13 2.15 -21.86
C LEU A 217 3.99 1.46 -21.10
N MET A 218 3.08 2.25 -20.53
CA MET A 218 1.91 1.72 -19.82
C MET A 218 1.02 0.91 -20.75
N GLU A 219 0.72 1.40 -21.96
CA GLU A 219 -0.12 0.70 -22.95
C GLU A 219 0.56 -0.57 -23.47
N ARG A 220 1.88 -0.52 -23.71
CA ARG A 220 2.65 -1.72 -24.09
C ARG A 220 2.52 -2.81 -23.04
N LEU A 221 2.69 -2.45 -21.76
CA LEU A 221 2.57 -3.39 -20.65
C LEU A 221 1.16 -3.96 -20.53
N ALA A 222 0.13 -3.09 -20.62
CA ALA A 222 -1.27 -3.49 -20.57
C ALA A 222 -1.70 -4.35 -21.76
N THR A 223 -1.10 -4.15 -22.93
CA THR A 223 -1.38 -4.95 -24.14
C THR A 223 -0.71 -6.32 -24.07
N ASN A 224 0.51 -6.39 -23.52
CA ASN A 224 1.26 -7.64 -23.43
C ASN A 224 0.80 -8.54 -22.28
N ALA A 225 0.16 -7.99 -21.23
CA ALA A 225 -0.35 -8.76 -20.10
C ALA A 225 -1.83 -8.37 -19.75
N PRO A 226 -2.78 -8.45 -20.70
CA PRO A 226 -4.10 -7.87 -20.56
C PRO A 226 -4.92 -8.49 -19.42
N GLU A 227 -4.73 -9.77 -19.14
CA GLU A 227 -5.45 -10.47 -18.07
C GLU A 227 -4.87 -10.20 -16.67
N ALA A 228 -3.62 -9.76 -16.60
CA ALA A 228 -2.96 -9.43 -15.34
C ALA A 228 -3.21 -7.98 -14.92
N VAL A 229 -3.60 -7.10 -15.85
CA VAL A 229 -3.66 -5.66 -15.66
C VAL A 229 -5.09 -5.18 -15.46
N THR A 230 -5.28 -4.32 -14.46
CA THR A 230 -6.47 -3.46 -14.32
C THR A 230 -6.11 -2.06 -14.81
N ARG A 231 -6.75 -1.63 -15.91
CA ARG A 231 -6.57 -0.28 -16.50
C ARG A 231 -7.45 0.72 -15.77
N GLU A 232 -6.93 1.94 -15.57
CA GLU A 232 -7.62 2.99 -14.81
C GLU A 232 -8.12 2.46 -13.45
N ASP A 233 -7.24 1.75 -12.76
CA ASP A 233 -7.52 1.18 -11.46
C ASP A 233 -7.83 2.28 -10.44
N TYR A 234 -9.03 2.24 -9.88
CA TYR A 234 -9.46 3.20 -8.87
C TYR A 234 -8.56 3.17 -7.62
N CYS A 235 -7.88 2.06 -7.34
CA CYS A 235 -6.95 1.99 -6.22
C CYS A 235 -5.88 3.09 -6.30
N HIS A 236 -5.46 3.51 -7.50
CA HIS A 236 -4.56 4.67 -7.66
C HIS A 236 -5.12 5.94 -7.01
N ALA A 237 -6.45 6.12 -6.98
CA ALA A 237 -7.07 7.33 -6.41
C ALA A 237 -6.82 7.46 -4.90
N VAL A 238 -6.70 6.35 -4.17
CA VAL A 238 -6.63 6.32 -2.71
C VAL A 238 -5.31 5.80 -2.17
N GLU A 239 -4.51 5.11 -2.98
CA GLU A 239 -3.26 4.48 -2.58
C GLU A 239 -2.15 5.50 -2.36
N HIS A 240 -1.37 5.31 -1.29
CA HIS A 240 -0.27 6.20 -0.89
C HIS A 240 1.12 5.70 -1.27
N SER A 241 1.28 4.40 -1.51
CA SER A 241 2.57 3.75 -1.75
C SER A 241 3.34 4.33 -2.93
N ILE A 242 2.65 4.83 -3.97
CA ILE A 242 3.22 5.54 -5.11
C ILE A 242 3.24 7.06 -4.87
N GLU A 243 2.20 7.63 -4.26
CA GLU A 243 2.10 9.08 -4.05
C GLU A 243 3.31 9.65 -3.30
N PHE A 244 3.73 8.99 -2.22
CA PHE A 244 4.89 9.45 -1.46
C PHE A 244 6.17 9.36 -2.28
N GLN A 245 6.36 8.30 -3.06
CA GLN A 245 7.53 8.18 -3.94
C GLN A 245 7.59 9.33 -4.94
N VAL A 246 6.46 9.71 -5.54
CA VAL A 246 6.39 10.83 -6.49
C VAL A 246 6.80 12.14 -5.83
N VAL A 247 6.31 12.44 -4.63
CA VAL A 247 6.66 13.68 -3.90
C VAL A 247 8.18 13.76 -3.66
N PHE A 248 8.81 12.69 -3.20
CA PHE A 248 10.26 12.65 -2.96
C PHE A 248 11.08 12.69 -4.26
N LEU A 249 10.61 12.03 -5.33
CA LEU A 249 11.23 12.12 -6.67
C LEU A 249 11.20 13.54 -7.22
N GLN A 250 10.07 14.23 -7.09
CA GLN A 250 9.93 15.61 -7.56
C GLN A 250 10.89 16.56 -6.85
N GLN A 251 11.12 16.36 -5.55
CA GLN A 251 12.09 17.16 -4.79
C GLN A 251 13.54 16.79 -5.15
N ALA A 252 13.84 15.50 -5.33
CA ALA A 252 15.20 15.01 -5.53
C ALA A 252 15.72 15.23 -6.96
N VAL A 253 14.83 15.11 -7.94
CA VAL A 253 15.21 15.14 -9.37
C VAL A 253 14.68 16.39 -10.05
N ARG A 254 13.37 16.52 -10.24
CA ARG A 254 12.70 17.67 -10.87
C ARG A 254 11.18 17.55 -10.72
N PRO A 255 10.45 18.68 -10.72
CA PRO A 255 8.98 18.68 -10.51
C PRO A 255 8.18 17.87 -11.55
N ASP A 256 8.65 17.82 -12.79
CA ASP A 256 7.99 17.22 -13.95
C ASP A 256 8.59 15.85 -14.33
N VAL A 257 8.89 15.00 -13.34
CA VAL A 257 9.36 13.62 -13.58
C VAL A 257 8.35 12.81 -14.39
N ARG A 258 8.87 11.92 -15.25
CA ARG A 258 8.05 10.96 -15.99
C ARG A 258 8.01 9.64 -15.25
N ILE A 259 6.83 9.06 -15.07
CA ILE A 259 6.62 7.86 -14.27
C ILE A 259 5.91 6.75 -15.06
N LEU A 260 6.14 5.51 -14.66
CA LEU A 260 5.31 4.34 -14.98
C LEU A 260 4.83 3.76 -13.64
N PRO A 261 3.64 4.21 -13.14
CA PRO A 261 3.14 3.79 -11.84
C PRO A 261 2.45 2.42 -11.95
N ILE A 262 2.89 1.47 -11.15
CA ILE A 262 2.39 0.09 -11.11
C ILE A 262 2.02 -0.26 -9.68
N LEU A 263 0.74 -0.44 -9.40
CA LEU A 263 0.27 -0.99 -8.14
C LEU A 263 0.29 -2.51 -8.19
N CYS A 264 1.11 -3.13 -7.35
CA CYS A 264 1.23 -4.57 -7.25
C CYS A 264 0.20 -5.10 -6.24
N GLY A 265 -0.83 -5.80 -6.69
CA GLY A 265 -1.81 -6.45 -5.83
C GLY A 265 -1.18 -7.57 -4.99
N PRO A 266 -1.88 -8.01 -3.93
CA PRO A 266 -1.35 -9.06 -3.06
C PRO A 266 -1.21 -10.38 -3.81
N LEU A 267 -0.08 -11.07 -3.63
CA LEU A 267 0.22 -12.37 -4.22
C LEU A 267 -0.20 -13.51 -3.25
N TRP A 268 -1.50 -13.57 -2.96
CA TRP A 268 -2.03 -14.46 -1.93
C TRP A 268 -1.98 -15.93 -2.31
N ASP A 269 -2.15 -16.26 -3.59
CA ASP A 269 -2.08 -17.66 -4.03
C ASP A 269 -0.71 -18.27 -3.74
N SER A 270 0.36 -17.52 -3.89
CA SER A 270 1.71 -17.98 -3.57
C SER A 270 1.87 -18.28 -2.07
N LEU A 271 1.37 -17.42 -1.21
CA LEU A 271 1.44 -17.61 0.24
C LEU A 271 0.57 -18.78 0.72
N ARG A 272 -0.60 -18.98 0.09
CA ARG A 272 -1.54 -20.06 0.42
C ARG A 272 -1.06 -21.41 -0.07
N THR A 273 -0.45 -21.47 -1.27
CA THR A 273 -0.06 -22.72 -1.91
C THR A 273 1.39 -23.12 -1.66
N GLY A 274 2.25 -22.18 -1.23
CA GLY A 274 3.69 -22.36 -1.12
C GLY A 274 4.39 -22.46 -2.48
N GLN A 275 3.71 -22.15 -3.59
CA GLN A 275 4.30 -22.05 -4.91
C GLN A 275 4.79 -20.63 -5.18
N PRO A 276 5.90 -20.42 -5.90
CA PRO A 276 6.34 -19.08 -6.28
C PRO A 276 5.23 -18.29 -7.00
N PRO A 277 5.16 -16.95 -6.83
CA PRO A 277 4.14 -16.12 -7.46
C PRO A 277 4.01 -16.28 -8.97
N ASP A 278 5.13 -16.46 -9.68
CA ASP A 278 5.16 -16.67 -11.13
C ASP A 278 4.74 -18.10 -11.56
N SER A 279 4.33 -18.96 -10.61
CA SER A 279 3.54 -20.16 -10.93
C SER A 279 2.10 -19.81 -11.32
N HIS A 280 1.61 -18.61 -10.95
CA HIS A 280 0.32 -18.11 -11.40
C HIS A 280 0.46 -17.49 -12.80
N PRO A 281 -0.30 -17.97 -13.82
CA PRO A 281 -0.06 -17.59 -15.22
C PRO A 281 -0.13 -16.08 -15.48
N GLN A 282 -1.03 -15.37 -14.81
CA GLN A 282 -1.18 -13.91 -14.99
C GLN A 282 0.02 -13.16 -14.40
N VAL A 283 0.53 -13.59 -13.23
CA VAL A 283 1.72 -13.00 -12.61
C VAL A 283 2.95 -13.27 -13.46
N ALA A 284 3.14 -14.50 -13.93
CA ALA A 284 4.22 -14.85 -14.87
C ALA A 284 4.20 -13.96 -16.09
N ARG A 285 3.05 -13.86 -16.76
CA ARG A 285 2.91 -13.06 -17.98
C ARG A 285 3.19 -11.57 -17.75
N PHE A 286 2.78 -11.04 -16.60
CA PHE A 286 3.07 -9.64 -16.26
C PHE A 286 4.58 -9.41 -16.08
N ILE A 287 5.26 -10.29 -15.33
CA ILE A 287 6.71 -10.20 -15.10
C ILE A 287 7.48 -10.33 -16.43
N GLU A 288 7.08 -11.27 -17.29
CA GLU A 288 7.66 -11.41 -18.65
C GLU A 288 7.49 -10.13 -19.46
N ALA A 289 6.26 -9.56 -19.51
CA ALA A 289 5.98 -8.33 -20.25
C ALA A 289 6.79 -7.14 -19.69
N LEU A 290 6.95 -7.07 -18.38
CA LEU A 290 7.76 -6.02 -17.73
C LEU A 290 9.26 -6.21 -18.02
N ALA A 291 9.75 -7.45 -18.08
CA ALA A 291 11.13 -7.76 -18.44
C ALA A 291 11.42 -7.48 -19.92
N GLU A 292 10.50 -7.83 -20.82
CA GLU A 292 10.58 -7.50 -22.25
C GLU A 292 10.67 -5.97 -22.44
N LEU A 293 9.78 -5.21 -21.76
CA LEU A 293 9.78 -3.75 -21.78
C LEU A 293 11.11 -3.19 -21.26
N ALA A 294 11.56 -3.68 -20.10
CA ALA A 294 12.80 -3.22 -19.48
C ALA A 294 14.05 -3.57 -20.31
N THR A 295 14.04 -4.67 -21.04
CA THR A 295 15.12 -5.04 -21.96
C THR A 295 15.22 -4.06 -23.12
N VAL A 296 14.08 -3.65 -23.70
CA VAL A 296 14.04 -2.70 -24.82
C VAL A 296 14.43 -1.29 -24.37
N GLU A 297 13.89 -0.82 -23.25
CA GLU A 297 14.12 0.54 -22.76
C GLU A 297 15.49 0.73 -22.10
N GLY A 298 16.02 -0.34 -21.51
CA GLY A 298 17.35 -0.35 -20.90
C GLY A 298 17.55 0.76 -19.87
N ASP A 299 18.54 1.61 -20.12
CA ASP A 299 18.94 2.70 -19.22
C ASP A 299 17.99 3.90 -19.20
N ARG A 300 16.97 3.92 -20.06
CA ARG A 300 15.91 4.92 -19.99
C ARG A 300 15.02 4.71 -18.76
N LEU A 301 15.05 3.52 -18.16
CA LEU A 301 14.28 3.22 -16.95
C LEU A 301 15.12 3.44 -15.69
N PHE A 302 14.44 3.87 -14.62
CA PHE A 302 14.95 3.90 -13.27
C PHE A 302 13.91 3.32 -12.32
N TRP A 303 14.29 2.41 -11.43
CA TRP A 303 13.36 1.68 -10.60
C TRP A 303 13.18 2.34 -9.24
N VAL A 304 11.92 2.41 -8.81
CA VAL A 304 11.55 2.91 -7.48
C VAL A 304 10.56 1.94 -6.86
N LEU A 305 10.86 1.46 -5.66
CA LEU A 305 9.98 0.59 -4.91
C LEU A 305 9.45 1.34 -3.69
N GLY A 306 8.13 1.49 -3.59
CA GLY A 306 7.45 2.04 -2.42
C GLY A 306 6.99 0.91 -1.51
N VAL A 307 7.81 0.53 -0.51
CA VAL A 307 7.64 -0.74 0.22
C VAL A 307 7.96 -0.61 1.71
N ASP A 308 7.05 -1.14 2.54
CA ASP A 308 7.33 -1.39 3.95
C ASP A 308 7.51 -2.91 4.20
N MET A 309 8.00 -3.23 5.39
CA MET A 309 8.35 -4.59 5.80
C MET A 309 7.32 -5.14 6.80
N ALA A 310 7.74 -5.56 7.99
CA ALA A 310 6.88 -6.22 8.95
C ALA A 310 5.84 -5.27 9.58
N HIS A 311 4.62 -5.82 9.75
CA HIS A 311 3.49 -5.15 10.39
C HIS A 311 3.05 -5.96 11.60
N ILE A 312 3.43 -5.53 12.80
CA ILE A 312 3.29 -6.32 14.04
C ILE A 312 2.49 -5.53 15.08
N GLY A 313 1.63 -6.23 15.81
CA GLY A 313 0.87 -5.68 16.94
C GLY A 313 -0.64 -5.70 16.75
N ALA A 314 -1.35 -5.11 17.71
CA ALA A 314 -2.81 -5.22 17.83
C ALA A 314 -3.57 -4.69 16.59
N ARG A 315 -3.06 -3.63 15.97
CA ARG A 315 -3.63 -3.08 14.72
C ARG A 315 -3.63 -4.09 13.57
N TYR A 316 -2.68 -5.01 13.59
CA TYR A 316 -2.47 -6.01 12.53
C TYR A 316 -2.96 -7.41 12.94
N GLY A 317 -3.80 -7.48 13.98
CA GLY A 317 -4.43 -8.71 14.44
C GLY A 317 -3.58 -9.58 15.37
N ASP A 318 -2.42 -9.10 15.83
CA ASP A 318 -1.63 -9.83 16.83
C ASP A 318 -2.23 -9.64 18.23
N ALA A 319 -2.18 -10.71 19.04
CA ALA A 319 -2.72 -10.68 20.39
C ALA A 319 -1.90 -9.85 21.39
N VAL A 320 -0.64 -9.55 21.07
CA VAL A 320 0.33 -8.89 21.94
C VAL A 320 0.73 -7.55 21.37
N ALA A 321 0.67 -6.51 22.21
CA ALA A 321 1.22 -5.20 21.89
C ALA A 321 2.75 -5.26 21.77
N VAL A 322 3.30 -4.43 20.89
CA VAL A 322 4.75 -4.31 20.64
C VAL A 322 5.18 -2.85 20.63
N THR A 323 6.45 -2.62 20.96
CA THR A 323 7.12 -1.32 20.89
C THR A 323 8.35 -1.44 20.01
N ALA A 324 8.59 -0.44 19.19
CA ALA A 324 9.74 -0.39 18.28
C ALA A 324 11.06 -0.53 19.05
N ASN A 325 11.95 -1.36 18.51
CA ASN A 325 13.29 -1.64 19.07
C ASN A 325 13.29 -2.28 20.47
N GLU A 326 12.18 -2.92 20.88
CA GLU A 326 12.08 -3.58 22.17
C GLU A 326 11.57 -5.03 22.04
N GLY A 327 12.00 -5.90 22.97
CA GLY A 327 11.48 -7.25 23.12
C GLY A 327 11.43 -8.04 21.82
N ARG A 328 10.24 -8.51 21.45
CA ARG A 328 9.99 -9.29 20.22
C ARG A 328 10.43 -8.56 18.93
N MET A 329 10.47 -7.23 18.94
CA MET A 329 10.86 -6.47 17.75
C MET A 329 12.34 -6.62 17.39
N HIS A 330 13.22 -7.09 18.31
CA HIS A 330 14.58 -7.49 17.95
C HIS A 330 14.62 -8.76 17.10
N ASP A 331 13.76 -9.75 17.41
CA ASP A 331 13.67 -10.98 16.60
C ASP A 331 13.08 -10.67 15.23
N ILE A 332 12.09 -9.75 15.16
CA ILE A 332 11.53 -9.28 13.91
C ILE A 332 12.61 -8.61 13.06
N ALA A 333 13.44 -7.73 13.65
CA ALA A 333 14.55 -7.08 12.94
C ALA A 333 15.55 -8.09 12.36
N ALA A 334 15.88 -9.14 13.10
CA ALA A 334 16.76 -10.20 12.59
C ALA A 334 16.15 -10.95 11.39
N ARG A 335 14.85 -11.20 11.42
CA ARG A 335 14.11 -11.87 10.32
C ARG A 335 13.96 -10.94 9.12
N ASP A 336 13.68 -9.65 9.34
CA ASP A 336 13.68 -8.64 8.28
C ASP A 336 15.06 -8.55 7.62
N SER A 337 16.14 -8.52 8.42
CA SER A 337 17.52 -8.54 7.89
C SER A 337 17.79 -9.75 7.00
N ALA A 338 17.38 -10.95 7.42
CA ALA A 338 17.56 -12.16 6.63
C ALA A 338 16.82 -12.08 5.26
N ARG A 339 15.62 -11.51 5.23
CA ARG A 339 14.87 -11.26 3.98
C ARG A 339 15.56 -10.20 3.12
N LEU A 340 16.00 -9.09 3.73
CA LEU A 340 16.73 -8.01 3.06
C LEU A 340 18.06 -8.49 2.46
N ASP A 341 18.77 -9.40 3.11
CA ASP A 341 19.99 -10.01 2.57
C ASP A 341 19.71 -10.74 1.26
N ARG A 342 18.56 -11.44 1.15
CA ARG A 342 18.13 -12.07 -0.10
C ARG A 342 17.78 -11.06 -1.18
N VAL A 343 17.08 -9.99 -0.80
CA VAL A 343 16.75 -8.88 -1.71
C VAL A 343 18.05 -8.23 -2.24
N CYS A 344 18.99 -7.93 -1.37
CA CYS A 344 20.28 -7.33 -1.75
C CYS A 344 21.14 -8.28 -2.61
N ALA A 345 21.06 -9.58 -2.37
CA ALA A 345 21.74 -10.59 -3.20
C ALA A 345 21.09 -10.81 -4.58
N GLY A 346 19.89 -10.27 -4.82
CA GLY A 346 19.10 -10.58 -6.01
C GLY A 346 18.57 -12.02 -6.03
N ASP A 347 18.41 -12.62 -4.86
CA ASP A 347 17.99 -14.02 -4.69
C ASP A 347 16.47 -14.10 -4.50
N THR A 348 15.74 -14.07 -5.59
CA THR A 348 14.26 -14.11 -5.60
C THR A 348 13.72 -15.36 -4.93
N ARG A 349 14.34 -16.53 -5.20
CA ARG A 349 13.89 -17.79 -4.61
C ARG A 349 14.12 -17.81 -3.11
N GLY A 350 15.32 -17.44 -2.65
CA GLY A 350 15.64 -17.36 -1.22
C GLY A 350 14.78 -16.33 -0.48
N PHE A 351 14.40 -15.22 -1.13
CA PHE A 351 13.46 -14.26 -0.58
C PHE A 351 12.08 -14.89 -0.39
N PHE A 352 11.53 -15.55 -1.42
CA PHE A 352 10.25 -16.25 -1.34
C PHE A 352 10.25 -17.32 -0.26
N ASP A 353 11.30 -18.13 -0.16
CA ASP A 353 11.43 -19.20 0.82
C ASP A 353 11.43 -18.69 2.28
N LEU A 354 11.80 -17.44 2.51
CA LEU A 354 11.71 -16.77 3.82
C LEU A 354 10.38 -16.07 4.08
N VAL A 355 9.61 -15.75 3.03
CA VAL A 355 8.31 -15.04 3.16
C VAL A 355 7.16 -16.02 3.29
N HIS A 356 7.07 -17.05 2.41
CA HIS A 356 5.88 -17.88 2.32
C HIS A 356 5.54 -18.72 3.56
N PRO A 357 6.49 -19.13 4.44
CA PRO A 357 6.15 -19.89 5.65
C PRO A 357 5.12 -19.14 6.52
N ASN A 358 4.12 -19.90 7.03
CA ASN A 358 3.02 -19.36 7.84
C ASN A 358 2.25 -18.23 7.14
N GLN A 359 2.19 -18.23 5.79
CA GLN A 359 1.49 -17.24 4.98
C GLN A 359 1.95 -15.80 5.26
N ASP A 360 3.25 -15.61 5.39
CA ASP A 360 3.89 -14.36 5.77
C ASP A 360 3.42 -13.81 7.13
N GLU A 361 3.75 -14.49 8.20
CA GLU A 361 3.42 -14.06 9.56
C GLU A 361 3.97 -12.66 9.94
N LEU A 362 4.98 -12.15 9.20
CA LEU A 362 5.47 -10.79 9.38
C LEU A 362 4.62 -9.75 8.65
N LYS A 363 3.74 -10.18 7.75
CA LYS A 363 2.84 -9.31 6.99
C LYS A 363 3.60 -8.22 6.22
N TRP A 364 4.64 -8.62 5.45
CA TRP A 364 5.41 -7.72 4.61
C TRP A 364 4.54 -7.18 3.46
N CYS A 365 4.00 -5.97 3.59
CA CYS A 365 3.20 -5.39 2.50
C CYS A 365 4.03 -5.15 1.24
N GLY A 366 5.34 -4.95 1.36
CA GLY A 366 6.29 -4.84 0.25
C GLY A 366 6.62 -6.15 -0.46
N TYR A 367 6.05 -7.30 -0.06
CA TYR A 367 6.35 -8.59 -0.68
C TYR A 367 6.12 -8.61 -2.19
N SER A 368 4.95 -8.19 -2.63
CA SER A 368 4.57 -8.23 -4.06
C SER A 368 5.47 -7.36 -4.94
N PRO A 369 5.66 -6.05 -4.68
CA PRO A 369 6.53 -5.22 -5.51
C PRO A 369 8.00 -5.64 -5.48
N ILE A 370 8.51 -6.12 -4.33
CA ILE A 370 9.87 -6.63 -4.23
C ILE A 370 10.04 -7.91 -5.08
N TYR A 371 9.11 -8.86 -4.97
CA TYR A 371 9.17 -10.09 -5.77
C TYR A 371 9.14 -9.80 -7.27
N VAL A 372 8.23 -8.94 -7.71
CA VAL A 372 8.12 -8.52 -9.12
C VAL A 372 9.41 -7.87 -9.60
N PHE A 373 9.99 -6.97 -8.80
CA PHE A 373 11.26 -6.34 -9.12
C PHE A 373 12.39 -7.37 -9.26
N LEU A 374 12.60 -8.19 -8.25
CA LEU A 374 13.68 -9.18 -8.23
C LEU A 374 13.56 -10.12 -9.43
N ARG A 375 12.37 -10.65 -9.68
CA ARG A 375 12.13 -11.57 -10.77
C ARG A 375 12.33 -10.92 -12.13
N THR A 376 11.93 -9.67 -12.28
CA THR A 376 12.23 -8.88 -13.49
C THR A 376 13.74 -8.69 -13.67
N MET A 377 14.46 -8.34 -12.59
CA MET A 377 15.91 -8.13 -12.65
C MET A 377 16.70 -9.41 -12.99
N GLU A 378 16.27 -10.57 -12.55
CA GLU A 378 16.87 -11.85 -12.96
C GLU A 378 16.90 -12.01 -14.48
N HIS A 379 15.88 -11.54 -15.19
CA HIS A 379 15.80 -11.60 -16.66
C HIS A 379 16.62 -10.47 -17.33
N VAL A 380 16.64 -9.26 -16.78
CA VAL A 380 17.16 -8.07 -17.45
C VAL A 380 18.58 -7.73 -17.01
N ARG A 381 18.89 -7.92 -15.74
CA ARG A 381 20.16 -7.59 -15.08
C ARG A 381 20.51 -8.63 -14.02
N PRO A 382 20.89 -9.86 -14.41
CA PRO A 382 21.10 -10.97 -13.46
C PRO A 382 22.23 -10.69 -12.44
N ASN A 383 23.08 -9.72 -12.73
CA ASN A 383 24.13 -9.26 -11.82
C ASN A 383 23.70 -8.08 -10.95
N ALA A 384 22.46 -7.62 -11.03
CA ALA A 384 21.96 -6.57 -10.16
C ALA A 384 22.07 -6.98 -8.69
N ARG A 385 22.51 -6.04 -7.85
CA ARG A 385 22.66 -6.23 -6.40
C ARG A 385 22.07 -5.03 -5.68
N GLY A 386 21.64 -5.25 -4.45
CA GLY A 386 21.17 -4.20 -3.57
C GLY A 386 22.15 -3.93 -2.44
N ARG A 387 21.97 -2.79 -1.82
CA ARG A 387 22.58 -2.44 -0.54
C ARG A 387 21.55 -1.79 0.36
N LEU A 388 21.44 -2.27 1.59
CA LEU A 388 20.66 -1.63 2.61
C LEU A 388 21.37 -0.34 3.04
N LEU A 389 20.68 0.78 2.95
CA LEU A 389 21.16 2.09 3.39
C LEU A 389 20.74 2.38 4.83
N ARG A 390 19.50 1.98 5.16
CA ARG A 390 18.90 2.19 6.47
C ARG A 390 17.80 1.16 6.74
N TYR A 391 17.61 0.79 8.01
CA TYR A 391 16.51 0.01 8.53
C TYR A 391 15.97 0.70 9.77
N ASP A 392 14.67 0.86 9.85
CA ASP A 392 13.98 1.51 10.95
C ASP A 392 12.74 0.71 11.38
N GLN A 393 12.32 0.96 12.62
CA GLN A 393 11.05 0.52 13.18
C GLN A 393 10.33 1.73 13.77
N TRP A 394 9.05 1.87 13.50
CA TRP A 394 8.24 2.99 13.95
C TRP A 394 6.94 2.52 14.63
N ASN A 395 6.65 3.09 15.81
CA ASN A 395 5.38 2.89 16.50
C ASN A 395 4.28 3.64 15.74
N ILE A 396 3.46 2.91 14.97
CA ILE A 396 2.32 3.48 14.26
C ILE A 396 1.19 3.88 15.22
N ASP A 397 1.13 3.21 16.36
CA ASP A 397 0.31 3.51 17.52
C ASP A 397 0.96 2.93 18.80
N ALA A 398 0.28 3.04 19.94
CA ALA A 398 0.81 2.58 21.25
C ALA A 398 0.99 1.05 21.35
N GLN A 399 0.51 0.27 20.39
CA GLN A 399 0.46 -1.20 20.46
C GLN A 399 0.98 -1.89 19.19
N SER A 400 1.44 -1.11 18.20
CA SER A 400 1.74 -1.65 16.87
C SER A 400 2.92 -0.94 16.23
N VAL A 401 3.74 -1.72 15.53
CA VAL A 401 4.99 -1.28 14.90
C VAL A 401 4.98 -1.69 13.43
N VAL A 402 5.48 -0.79 12.58
CA VAL A 402 5.87 -1.08 11.20
C VAL A 402 7.38 -1.00 11.09
N SER A 403 8.00 -1.98 10.44
CA SER A 403 9.40 -1.90 10.03
C SER A 403 9.52 -1.54 8.56
N PHE A 404 10.59 -0.85 8.21
CA PHE A 404 10.84 -0.40 6.84
C PHE A 404 12.33 -0.07 6.64
N GLY A 405 12.71 0.25 5.42
CA GLY A 405 14.09 0.63 5.15
C GLY A 405 14.29 1.34 3.82
N ALA A 406 15.50 1.80 3.61
CA ALA A 406 15.98 2.36 2.38
C ALA A 406 17.01 1.43 1.73
N LEU A 407 16.86 1.15 0.44
CA LEU A 407 17.82 0.36 -0.33
C LEU A 407 18.20 1.11 -1.61
N GLU A 408 19.38 0.81 -2.12
CA GLU A 408 19.78 1.15 -3.49
C GLU A 408 20.09 -0.13 -4.27
N PHE A 409 19.84 -0.08 -5.58
CA PHE A 409 20.14 -1.18 -6.49
C PHE A 409 21.09 -0.72 -7.58
N PHE A 410 22.09 -1.53 -7.92
CA PHE A 410 23.12 -1.19 -8.90
C PHE A 410 23.52 -2.40 -9.74
N ASP A 411 24.12 -2.14 -10.90
CA ASP A 411 24.64 -3.18 -11.77
C ASP A 411 26.02 -3.68 -11.30
N GLY A 412 26.19 -4.99 -11.19
CA GLY A 412 27.43 -5.63 -10.78
C GLY A 412 27.57 -5.93 -9.28
N ALA A 413 28.55 -6.76 -8.91
CA ALA A 413 28.77 -7.24 -7.53
C ALA A 413 29.13 -6.09 -6.56
N VAL A 414 28.68 -6.18 -5.29
CA VAL A 414 29.09 -5.24 -4.22
C VAL A 414 30.60 -5.36 -4.03
N PRO A 415 31.42 -4.27 -3.95
CA PRO A 415 32.77 -4.39 -3.43
C PRO A 415 32.69 -4.85 -1.98
N VAL A 416 33.50 -5.82 -1.64
CA VAL A 416 33.73 -6.26 -0.26
C VAL A 416 34.34 -5.13 0.55
#